data_e2feab24613292f5acf0b21ce9b907e6
#
_entry.id   e2feab24613292f5acf0b21ce9b907e6
#
_cell.length_a   1.000
_cell.length_b   1.000
_cell.length_c   1.000
_cell.angle_alpha   90.00
_cell.angle_beta   90.00
_cell.angle_gamma   90.00
#
_symmetry.space_group_name_H-M   'P 1'
#
loop_
_entity.id
_entity.type
_entity.pdbx_description
1 polymer ?
#
loop_
_entity_poly.entity_id
_entity_poly.type
_entity_poly.pdbx_seq_one_letter_code
_entity_poly.pdbx_strand_id
1 'polypeptide(L)'
;AIGADKEIISEIVFNTSMVGYQEIVSDPSYTDQMVCMTYPLIGNYGMTDEDYETKVPTMGGLIVREYNDLPSNFRYTKTLDEVLVEYDIPAISGVDTRMITRIIRDEGSQKVIICNADVPYEEALEKVREYVIPTDMVSRVSCKKRWYSRTPNHKYDVVAIDCGIKHNIIRKLNEKGCNVTVVPYNITSEEILKMRPDGLFLSNGP
;
A
#
# COMPACT_ATOMS: atom_id res chain seq x y z
N ALA A 1 -1.29 -18.20 -10.60
CA ALA A 1 -1.75 -17.33 -9.52
C ALA A 1 -0.74 -17.38 -8.37
N ILE A 2 -0.61 -16.31 -7.63
CA ILE A 2 0.17 -16.18 -6.39
C ILE A 2 -0.69 -15.38 -5.40
N GLY A 3 -0.34 -15.42 -4.10
CA GLY A 3 -1.13 -14.78 -3.07
C GLY A 3 -2.44 -15.49 -2.73
N ALA A 4 -3.39 -14.75 -2.18
CA ALA A 4 -4.65 -15.31 -1.71
C ALA A 4 -5.54 -15.83 -2.85
N ASP A 5 -6.18 -16.97 -2.64
CA ASP A 5 -7.22 -17.50 -3.56
C ASP A 5 -8.56 -16.77 -3.30
N LYS A 6 -8.69 -15.62 -3.94
CA LYS A 6 -9.80 -14.70 -3.71
C LYS A 6 -10.16 -13.94 -4.98
N GLU A 7 -11.45 -13.82 -5.25
CA GLU A 7 -11.95 -12.86 -6.24
C GLU A 7 -11.89 -11.43 -5.68
N ILE A 8 -11.41 -10.49 -6.48
CA ILE A 8 -11.40 -9.08 -6.10
C ILE A 8 -11.64 -8.18 -7.31
N ILE A 9 -12.39 -7.11 -7.09
CA ILE A 9 -12.55 -6.00 -8.04
C ILE A 9 -11.91 -4.76 -7.41
N SER A 10 -11.08 -4.07 -8.19
CA SER A 10 -10.36 -2.88 -7.72
C SER A 10 -10.12 -1.91 -8.86
N GLU A 11 -9.79 -0.68 -8.52
CA GLU A 11 -9.16 0.24 -9.46
C GLU A 11 -7.72 -0.20 -9.72
N ILE A 12 -7.31 -0.27 -10.98
CA ILE A 12 -5.94 -0.61 -11.36
C ILE A 12 -5.08 0.64 -11.53
N VAL A 13 -3.88 0.58 -10.93
CA VAL A 13 -2.82 1.58 -11.11
C VAL A 13 -1.52 0.88 -11.46
N PHE A 14 -0.50 1.60 -11.89
CA PHE A 14 0.82 1.01 -12.13
C PHE A 14 1.91 1.70 -11.34
N ASN A 15 2.99 0.97 -11.07
CA ASN A 15 4.19 1.49 -10.45
C ASN A 15 5.42 1.16 -11.30
N THR A 16 6.28 2.16 -11.54
CA THR A 16 7.46 2.04 -12.41
C THR A 16 8.77 1.84 -11.65
N SER A 17 8.73 1.67 -10.33
CA SER A 17 9.92 1.43 -9.53
C SER A 17 10.59 0.11 -9.91
N MET A 18 11.91 0.15 -10.04
CA MET A 18 12.71 -1.03 -10.37
C MET A 18 13.00 -1.90 -9.14
N VAL A 19 12.90 -1.32 -7.95
CA VAL A 19 13.14 -1.94 -6.64
C VAL A 19 12.11 -1.42 -5.64
N GLY A 20 12.04 -2.02 -4.45
CA GLY A 20 11.16 -1.54 -3.38
C GLY A 20 9.73 -2.08 -3.51
N TYR A 21 9.52 -3.27 -4.04
CA TYR A 21 8.19 -3.84 -4.12
C TYR A 21 7.58 -4.11 -2.73
N GLN A 22 8.40 -4.33 -1.70
CA GLN A 22 7.92 -4.49 -0.34
C GLN A 22 7.28 -3.20 0.18
N GLU A 23 7.93 -2.06 -0.03
CA GLU A 23 7.42 -0.74 0.32
C GLU A 23 6.12 -0.45 -0.45
N ILE A 24 6.03 -0.87 -1.72
CA ILE A 24 4.82 -0.70 -2.54
C ILE A 24 3.67 -1.56 -2.00
N VAL A 25 3.92 -2.83 -1.69
CA VAL A 25 2.92 -3.75 -1.14
C VAL A 25 2.39 -3.26 0.21
N SER A 26 3.24 -2.66 1.03
CA SER A 26 2.89 -2.13 2.35
C SER A 26 2.52 -0.64 2.35
N ASP A 27 2.47 0.02 1.21
CA ASP A 27 2.09 1.43 1.10
C ASP A 27 0.57 1.60 1.27
N PRO A 28 0.10 2.30 2.31
CA PRO A 28 -1.33 2.50 2.51
C PRO A 28 -2.00 3.36 1.43
N SER A 29 -1.22 4.06 0.60
CA SER A 29 -1.74 4.81 -0.55
C SER A 29 -2.39 3.90 -1.60
N TYR A 30 -2.03 2.61 -1.62
CA TYR A 30 -2.62 1.61 -2.53
C TYR A 30 -3.77 0.81 -1.91
N THR A 31 -4.35 1.29 -0.82
CA THR A 31 -5.51 0.63 -0.19
C THR A 31 -6.61 0.39 -1.21
N ASP A 32 -7.07 -0.86 -1.30
CA ASP A 32 -8.06 -1.37 -2.26
C ASP A 32 -7.68 -1.17 -3.75
N GLN A 33 -6.49 -0.70 -4.08
CA GLN A 33 -6.04 -0.61 -5.47
C GLN A 33 -5.27 -1.86 -5.90
N MET A 34 -5.41 -2.22 -7.15
CA MET A 34 -4.63 -3.28 -7.78
C MET A 34 -3.41 -2.65 -8.46
N VAL A 35 -2.21 -3.03 -8.03
CA VAL A 35 -0.97 -2.43 -8.52
C VAL A 35 -0.33 -3.32 -9.58
N CYS A 36 -0.17 -2.78 -10.79
CA CYS A 36 0.59 -3.40 -11.87
C CYS A 36 2.06 -2.97 -11.79
N MET A 37 2.96 -3.92 -11.53
CA MET A 37 4.40 -3.65 -11.50
C MET A 37 4.98 -3.67 -12.90
N THR A 38 5.60 -2.56 -13.33
CA THR A 38 6.21 -2.50 -14.67
C THR A 38 7.56 -3.20 -14.73
N TYR A 39 8.30 -3.26 -13.61
CA TYR A 39 9.52 -4.04 -13.53
C TYR A 39 9.19 -5.53 -13.61
N PRO A 40 9.86 -6.28 -14.51
CA PRO A 40 9.40 -7.64 -14.83
C PRO A 40 9.56 -8.64 -13.69
N LEU A 41 10.66 -8.58 -12.94
CA LEU A 41 11.01 -9.58 -11.92
C LEU A 41 10.65 -9.09 -10.51
N ILE A 42 9.71 -9.76 -9.86
CA ILE A 42 9.23 -9.43 -8.50
C ILE A 42 9.39 -10.67 -7.59
N GLY A 43 9.67 -10.47 -6.30
CA GLY A 43 9.84 -11.53 -5.30
C GLY A 43 11.31 -11.93 -5.03
N ASN A 44 12.24 -11.49 -5.88
CA ASN A 44 13.64 -11.94 -5.91
C ASN A 44 14.47 -11.65 -4.65
N TYR A 45 14.03 -10.76 -3.76
CA TYR A 45 14.72 -10.51 -2.48
C TYR A 45 13.86 -10.79 -1.24
N GLY A 46 12.62 -11.25 -1.41
CA GLY A 46 11.71 -11.58 -0.30
C GLY A 46 11.19 -10.34 0.42
N MET A 47 10.70 -10.55 1.64
CA MET A 47 10.15 -9.55 2.53
C MET A 47 10.92 -9.55 3.84
N THR A 48 11.13 -8.38 4.45
CA THR A 48 11.84 -8.22 5.73
C THR A 48 10.95 -7.46 6.72
N ASP A 49 11.06 -7.77 8.01
CA ASP A 49 10.18 -7.16 9.03
C ASP A 49 10.41 -5.64 9.19
N GLU A 50 11.59 -5.14 8.78
CA GLU A 50 11.99 -3.76 9.01
C GLU A 50 11.55 -2.78 7.91
N ASP A 51 11.27 -3.27 6.69
CA ASP A 51 11.06 -2.43 5.51
C ASP A 51 9.58 -2.22 5.16
N TYR A 52 8.66 -2.55 6.09
CA TYR A 52 7.25 -2.25 5.93
C TYR A 52 6.96 -0.75 6.14
N GLU A 53 6.17 -0.17 5.25
CA GLU A 53 5.66 1.20 5.39
C GLU A 53 4.45 1.32 6.33
N THR A 54 3.71 0.22 6.50
CA THR A 54 2.65 0.08 7.51
C THR A 54 2.70 -1.31 8.14
N LYS A 55 2.03 -1.47 9.29
CA LYS A 55 1.95 -2.77 9.99
C LYS A 55 1.16 -3.82 9.22
N VAL A 56 0.18 -3.38 8.44
CA VAL A 56 -0.77 -4.25 7.73
C VAL A 56 -0.90 -3.74 6.30
N PRO A 57 -0.40 -4.48 5.30
CA PRO A 57 -0.69 -4.21 3.90
C PRO A 57 -2.19 -4.20 3.62
N THR A 58 -2.65 -3.23 2.84
CA THR A 58 -4.07 -3.02 2.53
C THR A 58 -4.35 -2.89 1.04
N MET A 59 -3.37 -3.17 0.19
CA MET A 59 -3.56 -3.13 -1.26
C MET A 59 -4.61 -4.14 -1.72
N GLY A 60 -5.33 -3.81 -2.79
CA GLY A 60 -6.38 -4.67 -3.34
C GLY A 60 -5.84 -5.89 -4.06
N GLY A 61 -4.72 -5.76 -4.77
CA GLY A 61 -4.13 -6.88 -5.51
C GLY A 61 -2.81 -6.50 -6.18
N LEU A 62 -2.08 -7.51 -6.65
CA LEU A 62 -0.79 -7.32 -7.29
C LEU A 62 -0.73 -8.02 -8.66
N ILE A 63 -0.27 -7.32 -9.68
CA ILE A 63 -0.07 -7.84 -11.02
C ILE A 63 1.40 -7.74 -11.39
N VAL A 64 2.02 -8.89 -11.72
CA VAL A 64 3.44 -8.96 -12.05
C VAL A 64 3.67 -9.75 -13.35
N ARG A 65 4.76 -9.48 -14.04
CA ARG A 65 5.15 -10.25 -15.21
C ARG A 65 5.77 -11.59 -14.80
N GLU A 66 6.78 -11.54 -13.96
CA GLU A 66 7.52 -12.70 -13.47
C GLU A 66 7.61 -12.66 -11.96
N TYR A 67 7.28 -13.76 -11.32
CA TYR A 67 7.42 -13.94 -9.89
C TYR A 67 8.56 -14.92 -9.60
N ASN A 68 9.45 -14.53 -8.70
CA ASN A 68 10.51 -15.39 -8.19
C ASN A 68 10.23 -15.75 -6.72
N ASP A 69 10.08 -17.03 -6.44
CA ASP A 69 9.80 -17.58 -5.11
C ASP A 69 11.07 -17.97 -4.32
N LEU A 70 12.26 -17.72 -4.91
CA LEU A 70 13.55 -18.02 -4.28
C LEU A 70 14.28 -16.71 -3.90
N PRO A 71 13.99 -16.14 -2.72
CA PRO A 71 14.61 -14.89 -2.30
C PRO A 71 16.12 -15.04 -2.09
N SER A 72 16.88 -14.07 -2.59
CA SER A 72 18.34 -14.05 -2.48
C SER A 72 18.89 -13.14 -1.38
N ASN A 73 18.05 -12.33 -0.72
CA ASN A 73 18.46 -11.45 0.36
C ASN A 73 18.57 -12.22 1.68
N PHE A 74 19.75 -12.20 2.32
CA PHE A 74 19.99 -12.87 3.60
C PHE A 74 19.12 -12.37 4.77
N ARG A 75 18.48 -11.20 4.64
CA ARG A 75 17.60 -10.61 5.65
C ARG A 75 16.13 -11.02 5.48
N TYR A 76 15.76 -11.71 4.42
CA TYR A 76 14.35 -12.05 4.21
C TYR A 76 13.83 -12.96 5.32
N THR A 77 12.61 -12.72 5.75
CA THR A 77 11.91 -13.51 6.77
C THR A 77 10.76 -14.29 6.16
N LYS A 78 10.15 -13.77 5.10
CA LYS A 78 9.06 -14.40 4.35
C LYS A 78 9.25 -14.18 2.85
N THR A 79 8.67 -15.07 2.04
CA THR A 79 8.48 -14.80 0.61
C THR A 79 7.38 -13.76 0.40
N LEU A 80 7.34 -13.15 -0.77
CA LEU A 80 6.24 -12.26 -1.12
C LEU A 80 4.90 -13.00 -1.14
N ASP A 81 4.86 -14.23 -1.64
CA ASP A 81 3.64 -15.05 -1.67
C ASP A 81 3.08 -15.32 -0.27
N GLU A 82 3.93 -15.70 0.69
CA GLU A 82 3.53 -15.91 2.09
C GLU A 82 2.90 -14.65 2.69
N VAL A 83 3.45 -13.47 2.39
CA VAL A 83 2.91 -12.19 2.88
C VAL A 83 1.57 -11.87 2.20
N LEU A 84 1.47 -12.07 0.88
CA LEU A 84 0.21 -11.85 0.17
C LEU A 84 -0.92 -12.75 0.68
N VAL A 85 -0.61 -14.03 0.96
CA VAL A 85 -1.57 -14.98 1.57
C VAL A 85 -1.96 -14.55 2.98
N GLU A 86 -0.98 -14.17 3.82
CA GLU A 86 -1.21 -13.74 5.20
C GLU A 86 -2.16 -12.55 5.30
N TYR A 87 -2.06 -11.60 4.35
CA TYR A 87 -2.89 -10.39 4.34
C TYR A 87 -4.08 -10.46 3.37
N ASP A 88 -4.41 -11.66 2.89
CA ASP A 88 -5.57 -11.91 2.01
C ASP A 88 -5.54 -11.07 0.72
N ILE A 89 -4.35 -10.91 0.13
CA ILE A 89 -4.11 -10.14 -1.09
C ILE A 89 -3.95 -11.09 -2.28
N PRO A 90 -4.87 -11.09 -3.26
CA PRO A 90 -4.72 -11.88 -4.46
C PRO A 90 -3.71 -11.27 -5.42
N ALA A 91 -3.00 -12.12 -6.15
CA ALA A 91 -2.04 -11.66 -7.14
C ALA A 91 -1.94 -12.59 -8.35
N ILE A 92 -1.53 -12.03 -9.47
CA ILE A 92 -1.38 -12.79 -10.70
C ILE A 92 -0.02 -12.49 -11.35
N SER A 93 0.60 -13.53 -11.89
CA SER A 93 1.86 -13.46 -12.63
C SER A 93 1.70 -14.01 -14.05
N GLY A 94 2.65 -13.71 -14.92
CA GLY A 94 2.65 -14.22 -16.30
C GLY A 94 1.82 -13.38 -17.27
N VAL A 95 1.48 -12.14 -16.90
CA VAL A 95 0.73 -11.21 -17.76
C VAL A 95 1.63 -10.16 -18.43
N ASP A 96 1.17 -9.58 -19.53
CA ASP A 96 1.89 -8.47 -20.18
C ASP A 96 1.66 -7.15 -19.44
N THR A 97 2.45 -6.94 -18.38
CA THR A 97 2.38 -5.72 -17.56
C THR A 97 2.72 -4.46 -18.33
N ARG A 98 3.54 -4.57 -19.40
CA ARG A 98 3.86 -3.44 -20.27
C ARG A 98 2.64 -2.98 -21.08
N MET A 99 1.87 -3.92 -21.62
CA MET A 99 0.63 -3.62 -22.34
C MET A 99 -0.39 -2.97 -21.38
N ILE A 100 -0.60 -3.57 -20.19
CA ILE A 100 -1.51 -3.04 -19.16
C ILE A 100 -1.10 -1.62 -18.76
N THR A 101 0.18 -1.39 -18.48
CA THR A 101 0.69 -0.06 -18.13
C THR A 101 0.41 0.98 -19.21
N ARG A 102 0.55 0.62 -20.49
CA ARG A 102 0.25 1.53 -21.60
C ARG A 102 -1.23 1.88 -21.66
N ILE A 103 -2.11 0.91 -21.47
CA ILE A 103 -3.56 1.14 -21.43
C ILE A 103 -3.90 2.12 -20.29
N ILE A 104 -3.42 1.86 -19.07
CA ILE A 104 -3.67 2.74 -17.91
C ILE A 104 -3.12 4.15 -18.16
N ARG A 105 -1.94 4.28 -18.76
CA ARG A 105 -1.33 5.58 -19.07
C ARG A 105 -2.15 6.37 -20.09
N ASP A 106 -2.63 5.70 -21.13
CA ASP A 106 -3.27 6.36 -22.27
C ASP A 106 -4.78 6.58 -22.03
N GLU A 107 -5.45 5.74 -21.26
CA GLU A 107 -6.89 5.76 -21.02
C GLU A 107 -7.29 6.10 -19.57
N GLY A 108 -6.31 6.18 -18.64
CA GLY A 108 -6.53 6.38 -17.21
C GLY A 108 -6.77 5.09 -16.44
N SER A 109 -6.90 5.22 -15.12
CA SER A 109 -7.22 4.10 -14.23
C SER A 109 -8.58 3.51 -14.56
N GLN A 110 -8.71 2.20 -14.44
CA GLN A 110 -9.91 1.44 -14.76
C GLN A 110 -10.26 0.47 -13.64
N LYS A 111 -11.52 0.06 -13.55
CA LYS A 111 -11.93 -1.05 -12.70
C LYS A 111 -11.54 -2.37 -13.37
N VAL A 112 -10.92 -3.25 -12.62
CA VAL A 112 -10.53 -4.59 -13.08
C VAL A 112 -10.89 -5.65 -12.05
N ILE A 113 -10.96 -6.90 -12.48
CA ILE A 113 -11.23 -8.05 -11.61
C ILE A 113 -10.09 -9.07 -11.74
N ILE A 114 -9.68 -9.64 -10.59
CA ILE A 114 -9.00 -10.94 -10.55
C ILE A 114 -10.03 -11.95 -10.09
N CYS A 115 -10.25 -13.00 -10.87
CA CYS A 115 -11.17 -14.08 -10.56
C CYS A 115 -10.63 -15.41 -11.09
N ASN A 116 -11.25 -16.50 -10.67
CA ASN A 116 -10.92 -17.82 -11.19
C ASN A 116 -11.26 -17.95 -12.68
N ALA A 117 -10.50 -18.79 -13.38
CA ALA A 117 -10.63 -18.94 -14.84
C ALA A 117 -11.96 -19.61 -15.30
N ASP A 118 -12.68 -20.20 -14.39
CA ASP A 118 -14.00 -20.80 -14.62
C ASP A 118 -15.16 -19.79 -14.59
N VAL A 119 -14.92 -18.56 -14.10
CA VAL A 119 -15.91 -17.49 -14.14
C VAL A 119 -16.10 -17.03 -15.59
N PRO A 120 -17.34 -17.06 -16.13
CA PRO A 120 -17.60 -16.59 -17.49
C PRO A 120 -17.27 -15.12 -17.67
N TYR A 121 -16.71 -14.76 -18.83
CA TYR A 121 -16.30 -13.39 -19.12
C TYR A 121 -17.43 -12.36 -18.92
N GLU A 122 -18.63 -12.67 -19.39
CA GLU A 122 -19.79 -11.76 -19.29
C GLU A 122 -20.19 -11.52 -17.83
N GLU A 123 -20.14 -12.56 -16.99
CA GLU A 123 -20.38 -12.44 -15.55
C GLU A 123 -19.32 -11.57 -14.87
N ALA A 124 -18.05 -11.81 -15.18
CA ALA A 124 -16.95 -11.01 -14.65
C ALA A 124 -17.08 -9.53 -15.06
N LEU A 125 -17.45 -9.27 -16.31
CA LEU A 125 -17.64 -7.92 -16.83
C LEU A 125 -18.82 -7.19 -16.16
N GLU A 126 -19.93 -7.90 -15.91
CA GLU A 126 -21.08 -7.35 -15.20
C GLU A 126 -20.71 -6.97 -13.75
N LYS A 127 -20.02 -7.85 -13.02
CA LYS A 127 -19.50 -7.57 -11.69
C LYS A 127 -18.63 -6.29 -11.66
N VAL A 128 -17.73 -6.12 -12.63
CA VAL A 128 -16.87 -4.92 -12.73
C VAL A 128 -17.71 -3.67 -13.00
N ARG A 129 -18.73 -3.74 -13.84
CA ARG A 129 -19.60 -2.59 -14.15
C ARG A 129 -20.39 -2.13 -12.94
N GLU A 130 -20.95 -3.07 -12.18
CA GLU A 130 -21.75 -2.79 -10.99
C GLU A 130 -20.92 -2.37 -9.77
N TYR A 131 -19.63 -2.72 -9.74
CA TYR A 131 -18.77 -2.41 -8.60
C TYR A 131 -18.64 -0.90 -8.38
N VAL A 132 -18.87 -0.48 -7.15
CA VAL A 132 -18.68 0.90 -6.70
C VAL A 132 -17.39 0.97 -5.89
N ILE A 133 -16.45 1.80 -6.34
CA ILE A 133 -15.18 2.01 -5.62
C ILE A 133 -15.49 2.63 -4.26
N PRO A 134 -15.02 2.04 -3.14
CA PRO A 134 -15.20 2.61 -1.82
C PRO A 134 -14.54 4.00 -1.70
N THR A 135 -15.13 4.87 -0.88
CA THR A 135 -14.63 6.23 -0.64
C THR A 135 -14.15 6.45 0.79
N ASP A 136 -14.09 5.38 1.58
CA ASP A 136 -13.78 5.42 3.02
C ASP A 136 -12.34 4.98 3.35
N MET A 137 -11.46 4.86 2.35
CA MET A 137 -10.13 4.28 2.50
C MET A 137 -9.30 4.97 3.60
N VAL A 138 -9.32 6.31 3.66
CA VAL A 138 -8.59 7.05 4.70
C VAL A 138 -9.01 6.63 6.11
N SER A 139 -10.31 6.44 6.34
CA SER A 139 -10.83 6.01 7.65
C SER A 139 -10.37 4.61 8.04
N ARG A 140 -10.06 3.76 7.04
CA ARG A 140 -9.65 2.37 7.24
C ARG A 140 -8.15 2.26 7.56
N VAL A 141 -7.31 3.12 6.99
CA VAL A 141 -5.84 3.10 7.18
C VAL A 141 -5.37 4.00 8.31
N SER A 142 -6.13 5.02 8.68
CA SER A 142 -5.78 5.93 9.77
C SER A 142 -5.73 5.21 11.11
N CYS A 143 -4.80 5.60 11.97
CA CYS A 143 -4.71 5.08 13.32
C CYS A 143 -6.00 5.36 14.12
N LYS A 144 -6.38 4.42 14.97
CA LYS A 144 -7.59 4.58 15.80
C LYS A 144 -7.32 5.36 17.10
N LYS A 145 -6.06 5.42 17.52
CA LYS A 145 -5.60 6.13 18.72
C LYS A 145 -4.31 6.85 18.39
N ARG A 146 -4.11 8.02 19.01
CA ARG A 146 -2.84 8.73 18.91
C ARG A 146 -1.69 7.89 19.45
N TRP A 147 -0.56 8.01 18.81
CA TRP A 147 0.68 7.40 19.24
C TRP A 147 1.88 8.34 19.01
N TYR A 148 3.03 7.99 19.54
CA TYR A 148 4.17 8.89 19.64
C TYR A 148 5.41 8.22 19.06
N SER A 149 6.17 8.97 18.28
CA SER A 149 7.52 8.63 17.86
C SER A 149 8.47 9.71 18.37
N ARG A 150 9.44 9.32 19.18
CA ARG A 150 10.35 10.25 19.85
C ARG A 150 11.78 10.07 19.35
N THR A 151 12.53 11.18 19.35
CA THR A 151 13.95 11.19 19.05
C THR A 151 14.75 11.75 20.24
N PRO A 152 15.98 11.24 20.52
CA PRO A 152 16.76 11.64 21.71
C PRO A 152 17.06 13.13 21.81
N ASN A 153 17.33 13.78 20.68
CA ASN A 153 17.74 15.19 20.62
C ASN A 153 16.69 16.01 19.85
N HIS A 154 15.45 15.97 20.33
CA HIS A 154 14.37 16.69 19.64
C HIS A 154 14.57 18.21 19.73
N LYS A 155 14.15 18.87 18.64
CA LYS A 155 14.14 20.32 18.49
C LYS A 155 12.74 20.87 18.33
N TYR A 156 11.83 20.03 17.79
CA TYR A 156 10.47 20.41 17.44
C TYR A 156 9.48 19.30 17.82
N ASP A 157 8.30 19.70 18.23
CA ASP A 157 7.15 18.83 18.44
C ASP A 157 6.18 18.98 17.26
N VAL A 158 5.98 17.91 16.51
CA VAL A 158 5.13 17.89 15.30
C VAL A 158 3.92 17.00 15.54
N VAL A 159 2.73 17.50 15.21
CA VAL A 159 1.54 16.67 15.09
C VAL A 159 1.38 16.22 13.64
N ALA A 160 1.29 14.92 13.40
CA ALA A 160 1.06 14.33 12.10
C ALA A 160 -0.36 13.76 12.02
N ILE A 161 -1.18 14.28 11.12
CA ILE A 161 -2.51 13.73 10.83
C ILE A 161 -2.34 12.51 9.93
N ASP A 162 -2.82 11.37 10.42
CA ASP A 162 -2.69 10.08 9.76
C ASP A 162 -3.83 9.84 8.77
N CYS A 163 -3.55 10.11 7.50
CA CYS A 163 -4.42 9.72 6.37
C CYS A 163 -3.92 8.45 5.67
N GLY A 164 -3.02 7.69 6.29
CA GLY A 164 -2.28 6.58 5.73
C GLY A 164 -0.78 6.89 5.68
N ILE A 165 -0.22 7.32 6.82
CA ILE A 165 1.17 7.77 6.91
C ILE A 165 2.14 6.61 6.79
N LYS A 166 3.16 6.75 5.94
CA LYS A 166 4.26 5.81 5.84
C LYS A 166 5.21 5.93 7.04
N HIS A 167 5.64 4.79 7.55
CA HIS A 167 6.61 4.77 8.66
C HIS A 167 7.91 5.51 8.32
N ASN A 168 8.34 5.46 7.07
CA ASN A 168 9.56 6.16 6.66
C ASN A 168 9.44 7.69 6.78
N ILE A 169 8.26 8.26 6.58
CA ILE A 169 8.03 9.70 6.81
C ILE A 169 8.33 10.05 8.26
N ILE A 170 7.84 9.24 9.21
CA ILE A 170 8.07 9.45 10.64
C ILE A 170 9.55 9.31 11.00
N ARG A 171 10.23 8.28 10.43
CA ARG A 171 11.69 8.10 10.59
C ARG A 171 12.43 9.35 10.13
N LYS A 172 12.06 9.90 8.96
CA LYS A 172 12.69 11.12 8.41
C LYS A 172 12.42 12.36 9.25
N LEU A 173 11.24 12.52 9.82
CA LEU A 173 10.95 13.59 10.77
C LEU A 173 11.80 13.45 12.05
N ASN A 174 11.91 12.23 12.59
CA ASN A 174 12.78 11.96 13.74
C ASN A 174 14.26 12.28 13.45
N GLU A 175 14.79 11.89 12.29
CA GLU A 175 16.16 12.22 11.84
C GLU A 175 16.42 13.75 11.80
N LYS A 176 15.37 14.53 11.50
CA LYS A 176 15.43 16.01 11.52
C LYS A 176 15.24 16.62 12.92
N GLY A 177 15.12 15.80 13.95
CA GLY A 177 14.96 16.23 15.33
C GLY A 177 13.52 16.56 15.71
N CYS A 178 12.54 16.00 15.03
CA CYS A 178 11.13 16.17 15.39
C CYS A 178 10.66 15.00 16.27
N ASN A 179 10.10 15.28 17.43
CA ASN A 179 9.16 14.35 18.05
C ASN A 179 7.86 14.40 17.28
N VAL A 180 7.27 13.24 16.97
CA VAL A 180 6.05 13.16 16.19
C VAL A 180 4.93 12.58 17.03
N THR A 181 3.82 13.31 17.15
CA THR A 181 2.55 12.81 17.67
C THR A 181 1.65 12.51 16.48
N VAL A 182 1.43 11.23 16.20
CA VAL A 182 0.53 10.80 15.12
C VAL A 182 -0.88 10.71 15.66
N VAL A 183 -1.82 11.32 14.96
CA VAL A 183 -3.23 11.45 15.37
C VAL A 183 -4.17 10.97 14.26
N PRO A 184 -5.37 10.48 14.61
CA PRO A 184 -6.37 10.08 13.62
C PRO A 184 -6.74 11.20 12.64
N TYR A 185 -7.15 10.82 11.43
CA TYR A 185 -7.53 11.76 10.36
C TYR A 185 -8.68 12.71 10.75
N ASN A 186 -9.55 12.31 11.66
CA ASN A 186 -10.74 13.04 12.08
C ASN A 186 -10.55 13.88 13.37
N ILE A 187 -9.28 14.11 13.76
CA ILE A 187 -8.97 14.97 14.92
C ILE A 187 -9.47 16.40 14.68
N THR A 188 -9.92 17.05 15.73
CA THR A 188 -10.36 18.45 15.64
C THR A 188 -9.20 19.44 15.74
N SER A 189 -9.38 20.63 15.16
CA SER A 189 -8.39 21.72 15.27
C SER A 189 -8.15 22.13 16.72
N GLU A 190 -9.17 22.10 17.56
CA GLU A 190 -9.07 22.43 18.99
C GLU A 190 -8.16 21.44 19.74
N GLU A 191 -8.26 20.15 19.43
CA GLU A 191 -7.41 19.11 20.01
C GLU A 191 -5.95 19.29 19.59
N ILE A 192 -5.71 19.62 18.31
CA ILE A 192 -4.37 19.91 17.80
C ILE A 192 -3.77 21.13 18.51
N LEU A 193 -4.54 22.23 18.62
CA LEU A 193 -4.07 23.46 19.27
C LEU A 193 -3.75 23.26 20.77
N LYS A 194 -4.50 22.39 21.46
CA LYS A 194 -4.22 22.01 22.87
C LYS A 194 -2.85 21.33 23.02
N MET A 195 -2.36 20.62 21.99
CA MET A 195 -1.05 19.97 22.01
C MET A 195 0.10 20.98 21.82
N ARG A 196 -0.18 22.20 21.37
CA ARG A 196 0.80 23.27 21.10
C ARG A 196 1.98 22.80 20.25
N PRO A 197 1.77 22.20 19.08
CA PRO A 197 2.88 21.74 18.25
C PRO A 197 3.61 22.91 17.61
N ASP A 198 4.92 22.70 17.34
CA ASP A 198 5.72 23.62 16.52
C ASP A 198 5.36 23.53 15.03
N GLY A 199 4.81 22.37 14.61
CA GLY A 199 4.39 22.14 13.22
C GLY A 199 3.29 21.12 13.10
N LEU A 200 2.53 21.24 11.99
CA LEU A 200 1.50 20.29 11.59
C LEU A 200 1.90 19.62 10.29
N PHE A 201 1.85 18.31 10.25
CA PHE A 201 2.11 17.49 9.07
C PHE A 201 0.82 16.79 8.64
N LEU A 202 0.39 17.01 7.39
CA LEU A 202 -0.68 16.26 6.76
C LEU A 202 -0.05 15.12 5.96
N SER A 203 -0.37 13.88 6.30
CA SER A 203 0.22 12.75 5.59
C SER A 203 -0.39 12.56 4.20
N ASN A 204 0.34 11.83 3.35
CA ASN A 204 -0.27 11.16 2.20
C ASN A 204 -1.26 10.09 2.67
N GLY A 205 -1.99 9.53 1.70
CA GLY A 205 -2.92 8.42 1.92
C GLY A 205 -3.63 8.04 0.63
N PRO A 206 -4.52 7.08 0.68
CA PRO A 206 -5.34 6.66 -0.44
C PRO A 206 -6.36 7.71 -0.88
#